data_fef37ee10858c9a456c35005658482d4
#
_entry.id   fef37ee10858c9a456c35005658482d4
#
_cell.length_a   1.000
_cell.length_b   1.000
_cell.length_c   1.000
_cell.angle_alpha   90.00
_cell.angle_beta   90.00
_cell.angle_gamma   90.00
#
_symmetry.space_group_name_H-M   'P 1'
#
loop_
_entity.id
_entity.type
_entity.pdbx_description
1 polymer ?
#
loop_
_entity_poly.entity_id
_entity_poly.type
_entity_poly.pdbx_seq_one_letter_code
_entity_poly.pdbx_strand_id
1 'polypeptide(L)'
;GSYRLFKTIFEKYGVKFHFVEMNKVDNVEAFINEKTKLIWAETPTNPMINIIDIRGLVALAKSCNAWLCVDNTFATPYLQNPIDMGADIVMHSVTKYLGGHSDVIMGALVTSNDFIAKEMYHIQNSSGAVPGPMDCFLVLRGIKTLHLRMQRHCENGAKIAHFLQAHSAVEKVYWPGFTSHSNHLIAKQQMKDYGGMLSFLSLIHI
;
A
#
# COMPACT_ATOMS: atom_id res chain seq x y z
N GLY A 1 11.21 0.90 -0.32
CA GLY A 1 11.47 -0.08 0.76
C GLY A 1 11.43 -1.49 0.25
N SER A 2 10.27 -2.00 -0.12
CA SER A 2 10.02 -3.40 -0.49
C SER A 2 10.90 -3.87 -1.65
N TYR A 3 11.01 -3.10 -2.74
CA TYR A 3 11.90 -3.41 -3.86
C TYR A 3 13.34 -3.69 -3.39
N ARG A 4 13.89 -2.79 -2.57
CA ARG A 4 15.25 -2.90 -2.05
C ARG A 4 15.41 -4.16 -1.19
N LEU A 5 14.46 -4.42 -0.29
CA LEU A 5 14.44 -5.60 0.55
C LEU A 5 14.45 -6.89 -0.28
N PHE A 6 13.57 -6.99 -1.26
CA PHE A 6 13.43 -8.17 -2.12
C PHE A 6 14.68 -8.38 -2.97
N LYS A 7 15.10 -7.35 -3.70
CA LYS A 7 16.21 -7.42 -4.65
C LYS A 7 17.58 -7.61 -3.99
N THR A 8 17.85 -6.93 -2.89
CA THR A 8 19.21 -6.92 -2.32
C THR A 8 19.41 -7.95 -1.19
N ILE A 9 18.33 -8.44 -0.59
CA ILE A 9 18.40 -9.39 0.52
C ILE A 9 17.84 -10.74 0.09
N PHE A 10 16.55 -10.85 -0.19
CA PHE A 10 15.91 -12.15 -0.37
C PHE A 10 16.28 -12.88 -1.66
N GLU A 11 16.65 -12.20 -2.74
CA GLU A 11 17.20 -12.87 -3.92
C GLU A 11 18.45 -13.70 -3.60
N LYS A 12 19.27 -13.27 -2.62
CA LYS A 12 20.47 -14.00 -2.19
C LYS A 12 20.13 -15.34 -1.54
N TYR A 13 18.92 -15.51 -1.05
CA TYR A 13 18.41 -16.76 -0.46
C TYR A 13 17.63 -17.61 -1.47
N GLY A 14 17.75 -17.32 -2.77
CA GLY A 14 17.15 -18.11 -3.85
C GLY A 14 15.69 -17.79 -4.14
N VAL A 15 15.10 -16.76 -3.51
CA VAL A 15 13.76 -16.30 -3.83
C VAL A 15 13.79 -15.52 -5.15
N LYS A 16 12.96 -15.91 -6.11
CA LYS A 16 12.83 -15.20 -7.39
C LYS A 16 11.72 -14.19 -7.32
N PHE A 17 11.99 -12.97 -7.78
CA PHE A 17 11.04 -11.88 -7.84
C PHE A 17 10.81 -11.43 -9.27
N HIS A 18 9.54 -11.20 -9.60
CA HIS A 18 9.12 -10.53 -10.82
C HIS A 18 8.52 -9.17 -10.44
N PHE A 19 9.11 -8.09 -10.91
CA PHE A 19 8.61 -6.73 -10.70
C PHE A 19 7.74 -6.36 -11.89
N VAL A 20 6.43 -6.25 -11.65
CA VAL A 20 5.40 -6.15 -12.67
C VAL A 20 4.62 -4.86 -12.50
N GLU A 21 4.25 -4.21 -13.60
CA GLU A 21 3.31 -3.11 -13.59
C GLU A 21 1.90 -3.65 -13.39
N MET A 22 1.33 -3.46 -12.17
CA MET A 22 0.08 -4.08 -11.73
C MET A 22 -1.17 -3.22 -12.01
N ASN A 23 -1.07 -2.23 -12.88
CA ASN A 23 -2.21 -1.39 -13.26
C ASN A 23 -3.33 -2.15 -13.99
N LYS A 24 -3.00 -3.34 -14.53
CA LYS A 24 -3.93 -4.34 -15.07
C LYS A 24 -3.58 -5.71 -14.50
N VAL A 25 -4.61 -6.48 -14.14
CA VAL A 25 -4.44 -7.84 -13.58
C VAL A 25 -3.76 -8.77 -14.59
N ASP A 26 -4.09 -8.66 -15.87
CA ASP A 26 -3.51 -9.47 -16.95
C ASP A 26 -1.98 -9.37 -17.02
N ASN A 27 -1.42 -8.20 -16.67
CA ASN A 27 0.03 -8.04 -16.61
C ASN A 27 0.66 -8.94 -15.55
N VAL A 28 -0.04 -9.18 -14.44
CA VAL A 28 0.42 -10.04 -13.34
C VAL A 28 0.27 -11.51 -13.74
N GLU A 29 -0.84 -11.86 -14.38
CA GLU A 29 -1.15 -13.22 -14.83
C GLU A 29 -0.05 -13.79 -15.72
N ALA A 30 0.53 -12.97 -16.59
CA ALA A 30 1.63 -13.36 -17.48
C ALA A 30 2.90 -13.88 -16.76
N PHE A 31 3.06 -13.57 -15.47
CA PHE A 31 4.20 -14.01 -14.64
C PHE A 31 3.85 -15.11 -13.65
N ILE A 32 2.59 -15.50 -13.56
CA ILE A 32 2.14 -16.58 -12.67
C ILE A 32 2.59 -17.95 -13.21
N ASN A 33 3.06 -18.79 -12.29
CA ASN A 33 3.40 -20.17 -12.56
C ASN A 33 3.22 -21.02 -11.29
N GLU A 34 3.43 -22.33 -11.37
CA GLU A 34 3.29 -23.31 -10.27
C GLU A 34 4.16 -22.99 -9.03
N LYS A 35 5.25 -22.23 -9.20
CA LYS A 35 6.17 -21.83 -8.13
C LYS A 35 5.78 -20.49 -7.50
N THR A 36 4.79 -19.79 -8.02
CA THR A 36 4.30 -18.54 -7.45
C THR A 36 3.66 -18.81 -6.10
N LYS A 37 4.15 -18.16 -5.04
CA LYS A 37 3.67 -18.33 -3.67
C LYS A 37 3.08 -17.06 -3.07
N LEU A 38 3.50 -15.90 -3.58
CA LEU A 38 3.08 -14.61 -3.05
C LEU A 38 2.94 -13.59 -4.19
N ILE A 39 1.83 -12.89 -4.21
CA ILE A 39 1.63 -11.67 -4.96
C ILE A 39 1.71 -10.52 -3.94
N TRP A 40 2.63 -9.58 -4.16
CA TRP A 40 2.80 -8.40 -3.30
C TRP A 40 2.40 -7.17 -4.09
N ALA A 41 1.33 -6.52 -3.66
CA ALA A 41 0.80 -5.32 -4.31
C ALA A 41 0.86 -4.12 -3.38
N GLU A 42 1.26 -2.95 -3.88
CA GLU A 42 1.20 -1.67 -3.18
C GLU A 42 0.14 -0.79 -3.85
N THR A 43 -0.86 -0.33 -3.09
CA THR A 43 -1.91 0.54 -3.64
C THR A 43 -2.52 1.44 -2.57
N PRO A 44 -2.53 2.79 -2.77
CA PRO A 44 -1.87 3.56 -3.86
C PRO A 44 -0.35 3.44 -3.85
N THR A 45 0.32 3.46 -5.02
CA THR A 45 1.77 3.33 -5.13
C THR A 45 2.52 4.64 -4.87
N ASN A 46 3.79 4.53 -4.49
CA ASN A 46 4.71 5.67 -4.42
C ASN A 46 5.76 5.56 -5.56
N PRO A 47 5.98 6.58 -6.42
CA PRO A 47 5.42 7.95 -6.34
C PRO A 47 4.20 8.20 -7.24
N MET A 48 3.85 7.29 -8.14
CA MET A 48 2.90 7.55 -9.23
C MET A 48 1.43 7.49 -8.81
N ILE A 49 1.14 7.12 -7.55
CA ILE A 49 -0.21 6.99 -6.98
C ILE A 49 -1.10 6.05 -7.81
N ASN A 50 -0.51 5.02 -8.40
CA ASN A 50 -1.26 4.01 -9.14
C ASN A 50 -2.20 3.26 -8.21
N ILE A 51 -3.41 3.03 -8.68
CA ILE A 51 -4.41 2.20 -8.01
C ILE A 51 -4.42 0.82 -8.67
N ILE A 52 -4.41 -0.21 -7.83
CA ILE A 52 -4.43 -1.61 -8.27
C ILE A 52 -5.76 -2.24 -7.88
N ASP A 53 -6.32 -3.05 -8.76
CA ASP A 53 -7.54 -3.81 -8.48
C ASP A 53 -7.27 -4.96 -7.51
N ILE A 54 -7.57 -4.74 -6.22
CA ILE A 54 -7.36 -5.75 -5.18
C ILE A 54 -8.23 -6.98 -5.41
N ARG A 55 -9.50 -6.81 -5.81
CA ARG A 55 -10.42 -7.95 -6.02
C ARG A 55 -9.98 -8.81 -7.22
N GLY A 56 -9.50 -8.18 -8.28
CA GLY A 56 -8.91 -8.87 -9.42
C GLY A 56 -7.67 -9.68 -9.01
N LEU A 57 -6.78 -9.09 -8.22
CA LEU A 57 -5.61 -9.81 -7.69
C LEU A 57 -5.98 -10.93 -6.72
N VAL A 58 -7.03 -10.79 -5.91
CA VAL A 58 -7.55 -11.85 -5.04
C VAL A 58 -8.00 -13.05 -5.87
N ALA A 59 -8.76 -12.81 -6.95
CA ALA A 59 -9.20 -13.88 -7.85
C ALA A 59 -8.01 -14.61 -8.49
N LEU A 60 -7.01 -13.85 -8.95
CA LEU A 60 -5.79 -14.40 -9.55
C LEU A 60 -4.96 -15.19 -8.52
N ALA A 61 -4.74 -14.66 -7.32
CA ALA A 61 -4.00 -15.35 -6.27
C ALA A 61 -4.63 -16.69 -5.90
N LYS A 62 -5.97 -16.73 -5.78
CA LYS A 62 -6.71 -17.97 -5.52
C LYS A 62 -6.58 -18.98 -6.65
N SER A 63 -6.61 -18.56 -7.91
CA SER A 63 -6.50 -19.47 -9.07
C SER A 63 -5.15 -20.19 -9.14
N CYS A 64 -4.08 -19.60 -8.61
CA CYS A 64 -2.74 -20.17 -8.60
C CYS A 64 -2.26 -20.66 -7.22
N ASN A 65 -3.14 -20.69 -6.22
CA ASN A 65 -2.84 -21.09 -4.84
C ASN A 65 -1.66 -20.28 -4.24
N ALA A 66 -1.62 -18.99 -4.54
CA ALA A 66 -0.68 -18.03 -3.96
C ALA A 66 -1.39 -17.14 -2.94
N TRP A 67 -0.65 -16.57 -2.01
CA TRP A 67 -1.16 -15.55 -1.10
C TRP A 67 -1.08 -14.17 -1.73
N LEU A 68 -2.03 -13.31 -1.39
CA LEU A 68 -2.01 -11.89 -1.73
C LEU A 68 -1.66 -11.07 -0.49
N CYS A 69 -0.54 -10.34 -0.55
CA CYS A 69 -0.17 -9.31 0.41
C CYS A 69 -0.39 -7.92 -0.20
N VAL A 70 -1.14 -7.07 0.48
CA VAL A 70 -1.38 -5.69 0.06
C VAL A 70 -0.69 -4.71 1.00
N ASP A 71 0.26 -3.95 0.48
CA ASP A 71 0.78 -2.77 1.17
C ASP A 71 -0.25 -1.63 1.10
N ASN A 72 -0.93 -1.42 2.22
CA ASN A 72 -2.03 -0.47 2.37
C ASN A 72 -1.60 0.83 3.07
N THR A 73 -0.32 1.12 3.06
CA THR A 73 0.28 2.23 3.83
C THR A 73 -0.36 3.58 3.52
N PHE A 74 -0.55 3.91 2.23
CA PHE A 74 -1.08 5.23 1.83
C PHE A 74 -2.60 5.36 2.01
N ALA A 75 -3.34 4.27 1.84
CA ALA A 75 -4.78 4.28 2.06
C ALA A 75 -5.13 4.22 3.55
N THR A 76 -4.38 3.47 4.35
CA THR A 76 -4.70 3.14 5.75
C THR A 76 -5.99 2.33 5.88
N PRO A 77 -6.28 1.71 7.04
CA PRO A 77 -7.55 1.04 7.25
C PRO A 77 -8.75 2.00 7.30
N TYR A 78 -8.52 3.32 7.35
CA TYR A 78 -9.58 4.31 7.28
C TYR A 78 -10.18 4.42 5.87
N LEU A 79 -9.36 4.35 4.83
CA LEU A 79 -9.81 4.52 3.44
C LEU A 79 -10.05 3.20 2.72
N GLN A 80 -9.30 2.13 3.06
CA GLN A 80 -9.33 0.88 2.31
C GLN A 80 -9.04 -0.31 3.22
N ASN A 81 -9.85 -1.37 3.11
CA ASN A 81 -9.75 -2.58 3.91
C ASN A 81 -9.51 -3.81 3.02
N PRO A 82 -8.25 -4.13 2.66
CA PRO A 82 -7.97 -5.24 1.75
C PRO A 82 -8.38 -6.63 2.27
N ILE A 83 -8.38 -6.86 3.60
CA ILE A 83 -8.88 -8.12 4.19
C ILE A 83 -10.33 -8.37 3.83
N ASP A 84 -11.19 -7.34 3.94
CA ASP A 84 -12.61 -7.44 3.60
C ASP A 84 -12.83 -7.67 2.09
N MET A 85 -11.82 -7.37 1.28
CA MET A 85 -11.82 -7.65 -0.17
C MET A 85 -11.29 -9.03 -0.51
N GLY A 86 -10.73 -9.76 0.46
CA GLY A 86 -10.22 -11.13 0.34
C GLY A 86 -8.70 -11.25 0.25
N ALA A 87 -7.93 -10.20 0.52
CA ALA A 87 -6.48 -10.30 0.66
C ALA A 87 -6.12 -11.15 1.89
N ASP A 88 -5.04 -11.93 1.79
CA ASP A 88 -4.59 -12.81 2.88
C ASP A 88 -3.81 -12.05 3.95
N ILE A 89 -3.04 -11.06 3.49
CA ILE A 89 -2.13 -10.28 4.34
C ILE A 89 -2.26 -8.80 3.96
N VAL A 90 -2.28 -7.94 4.96
CA VAL A 90 -2.14 -6.49 4.77
C VAL A 90 -0.89 -6.00 5.49
N MET A 91 -0.04 -5.30 4.77
CA MET A 91 1.14 -4.64 5.32
C MET A 91 0.87 -3.15 5.50
N HIS A 92 1.40 -2.59 6.56
CA HIS A 92 1.46 -1.16 6.80
C HIS A 92 2.86 -0.74 7.23
N SER A 93 3.42 0.27 6.58
CA SER A 93 4.45 1.08 7.20
C SER A 93 3.79 1.97 8.26
N VAL A 94 3.78 1.50 9.50
CA VAL A 94 3.22 2.25 10.65
C VAL A 94 3.91 3.59 10.85
N THR A 95 5.17 3.69 10.39
CA THR A 95 5.97 4.93 10.31
C THR A 95 5.23 6.09 9.66
N LYS A 96 4.26 5.81 8.77
CA LYS A 96 3.52 6.82 8.00
C LYS A 96 2.26 7.24 8.75
N TYR A 97 1.10 7.12 8.14
CA TYR A 97 -0.17 7.62 8.67
C TYR A 97 -0.62 6.95 9.98
N LEU A 98 -0.30 5.67 10.21
CA LEU A 98 -0.73 5.01 11.45
C LEU A 98 -0.05 5.62 12.68
N GLY A 99 1.27 5.81 12.65
CA GLY A 99 1.99 6.59 13.68
C GLY A 99 1.62 8.07 13.60
N GLY A 100 1.80 8.67 12.42
CA GLY A 100 1.26 9.97 12.05
C GLY A 100 1.98 11.19 12.62
N HIS A 101 3.05 11.03 13.40
CA HIS A 101 3.73 12.11 14.12
C HIS A 101 5.25 12.16 13.84
N SER A 102 5.75 11.38 12.88
CA SER A 102 7.18 11.31 12.50
C SER A 102 8.13 10.97 13.66
N ASP A 103 7.66 10.23 14.63
CA ASP A 103 8.35 9.91 15.89
C ASP A 103 8.61 8.42 16.10
N VAL A 104 8.23 7.56 15.13
CA VAL A 104 8.38 6.10 15.21
C VAL A 104 8.70 5.49 13.85
N ILE A 105 9.53 4.43 13.86
CA ILE A 105 9.79 3.57 12.70
C ILE A 105 9.29 2.18 13.05
N MET A 106 8.17 1.76 12.42
CA MET A 106 7.54 0.48 12.70
C MET A 106 6.80 -0.04 11.48
N GLY A 107 6.65 -1.35 11.36
CA GLY A 107 5.77 -2.03 10.42
C GLY A 107 4.71 -2.84 11.14
N ALA A 108 3.63 -3.14 10.44
CA ALA A 108 2.61 -4.08 10.90
C ALA A 108 2.18 -4.99 9.75
N LEU A 109 1.96 -6.26 10.06
CA LEU A 109 1.30 -7.23 9.21
C LEU A 109 -0.02 -7.62 9.87
N VAL A 110 -1.09 -7.64 9.09
CA VAL A 110 -2.45 -7.96 9.53
C VAL A 110 -2.99 -9.09 8.68
N THR A 111 -3.61 -10.07 9.31
CA THR A 111 -4.28 -11.18 8.62
C THR A 111 -5.46 -11.65 9.45
N SER A 112 -6.47 -12.23 8.79
CA SER A 112 -7.57 -12.96 9.43
C SER A 112 -7.37 -14.48 9.40
N ASN A 113 -6.25 -14.97 8.85
CA ASN A 113 -5.93 -16.38 8.73
C ASN A 113 -5.05 -16.83 9.90
N ASP A 114 -5.55 -17.73 10.73
CA ASP A 114 -4.86 -18.23 11.93
C ASP A 114 -3.52 -18.93 11.63
N PHE A 115 -3.43 -19.62 10.50
CA PHE A 115 -2.17 -20.26 10.09
C PHE A 115 -1.12 -19.19 9.78
N ILE A 116 -1.47 -18.22 8.95
CA ILE A 116 -0.57 -17.11 8.60
C ILE A 116 -0.18 -16.32 9.85
N ALA A 117 -1.14 -16.05 10.75
CA ALA A 117 -0.86 -15.33 11.99
C ALA A 117 0.15 -16.05 12.87
N LYS A 118 0.04 -17.39 13.02
CA LYS A 118 1.00 -18.21 13.79
C LYS A 118 2.39 -18.19 13.17
N GLU A 119 2.49 -18.34 11.86
CA GLU A 119 3.78 -18.30 11.14
C GLU A 119 4.45 -16.91 11.26
N MET A 120 3.69 -15.83 11.09
CA MET A 120 4.20 -14.47 11.26
C MET A 120 4.70 -14.23 12.69
N TYR A 121 3.94 -14.66 13.70
CA TYR A 121 4.35 -14.55 15.09
C TYR A 121 5.62 -15.35 15.38
N HIS A 122 5.72 -16.57 14.86
CA HIS A 122 6.92 -17.40 14.98
C HIS A 122 8.15 -16.71 14.37
N ILE A 123 8.02 -16.16 13.14
CA ILE A 123 9.11 -15.44 12.47
C ILE A 123 9.49 -14.19 13.25
N GLN A 124 8.52 -13.39 13.69
CA GLN A 124 8.77 -12.18 14.47
C GLN A 124 9.56 -12.49 15.75
N ASN A 125 9.10 -13.48 16.49
CA ASN A 125 9.74 -13.88 17.76
C ASN A 125 11.15 -14.45 17.53
N SER A 126 11.31 -15.33 16.53
CA SER A 126 12.59 -15.98 16.25
C SER A 126 13.65 -15.02 15.68
N SER A 127 13.22 -14.05 14.88
CA SER A 127 14.11 -13.04 14.30
C SER A 127 14.39 -11.86 15.24
N GLY A 128 13.62 -11.72 16.33
CA GLY A 128 13.70 -10.57 17.22
C GLY A 128 13.18 -9.26 16.62
N ALA A 129 12.39 -9.32 15.53
CA ALA A 129 11.82 -8.15 14.87
C ALA A 129 10.64 -7.57 15.66
N VAL A 130 10.87 -7.22 16.90
CA VAL A 130 9.86 -6.70 17.84
C VAL A 130 10.10 -5.21 18.11
N PRO A 131 9.04 -4.38 18.10
CA PRO A 131 9.16 -2.96 18.42
C PRO A 131 9.40 -2.75 19.90
N GLY A 132 10.07 -1.63 20.24
CA GLY A 132 10.25 -1.23 21.63
C GLY A 132 8.93 -0.81 22.31
N PRO A 133 8.83 -0.89 23.64
CA PRO A 133 7.61 -0.49 24.37
C PRO A 133 7.21 0.97 24.11
N MET A 134 8.18 1.89 24.00
CA MET A 134 7.93 3.29 23.72
C MET A 134 7.34 3.48 22.31
N ASP A 135 7.87 2.76 21.32
CA ASP A 135 7.32 2.79 19.95
C ASP A 135 5.88 2.29 19.93
N CYS A 136 5.59 1.21 20.65
CA CYS A 136 4.21 0.71 20.80
C CYS A 136 3.28 1.75 21.44
N PHE A 137 3.74 2.42 22.50
CA PHE A 137 2.99 3.48 23.17
C PHE A 137 2.68 4.65 22.22
N LEU A 138 3.67 5.13 21.48
CA LEU A 138 3.52 6.23 20.52
C LEU A 138 2.53 5.86 19.41
N VAL A 139 2.62 4.65 18.88
CA VAL A 139 1.70 4.16 17.83
C VAL A 139 0.28 4.02 18.37
N LEU A 140 0.09 3.42 19.55
CA LEU A 140 -1.24 3.29 20.15
C LEU A 140 -1.88 4.66 20.43
N ARG A 141 -1.08 5.67 20.76
CA ARG A 141 -1.53 7.05 20.92
C ARG A 141 -1.87 7.68 19.57
N GLY A 142 -0.99 7.52 18.57
CA GLY A 142 -1.17 8.08 17.23
C GLY A 142 -2.40 7.56 16.49
N ILE A 143 -2.67 6.25 16.59
CA ILE A 143 -3.82 5.62 15.93
C ILE A 143 -5.17 6.20 16.39
N LYS A 144 -5.28 6.65 17.63
CA LYS A 144 -6.55 7.22 18.16
C LYS A 144 -7.05 8.41 17.36
N THR A 145 -6.17 9.14 16.70
CA THR A 145 -6.52 10.29 15.85
C THR A 145 -6.47 10.01 14.37
N LEU A 146 -6.26 8.76 13.96
CA LEU A 146 -6.10 8.40 12.55
C LEU A 146 -7.27 8.89 11.69
N HIS A 147 -8.50 8.68 12.12
CA HIS A 147 -9.70 9.07 11.38
C HIS A 147 -9.77 10.58 11.13
N LEU A 148 -9.49 11.40 12.15
CA LEU A 148 -9.47 12.88 12.04
C LEU A 148 -8.37 13.34 11.08
N ARG A 149 -7.18 12.75 11.21
CA ARG A 149 -6.02 13.08 10.36
C ARG A 149 -6.28 12.69 8.92
N MET A 150 -6.81 11.49 8.67
CA MET A 150 -7.09 11.02 7.32
C MET A 150 -8.19 11.84 6.64
N GLN A 151 -9.25 12.21 7.36
CA GLN A 151 -10.26 13.11 6.84
C GLN A 151 -9.63 14.43 6.38
N ARG A 152 -8.82 15.05 7.24
CA ARG A 152 -8.15 16.32 6.90
C ARG A 152 -7.14 16.15 5.76
N HIS A 153 -6.40 15.05 5.70
CA HIS A 153 -5.49 14.75 4.60
C HIS A 153 -6.23 14.62 3.26
N CYS A 154 -7.39 13.95 3.23
CA CYS A 154 -8.20 13.83 2.02
C CYS A 154 -8.71 15.19 1.55
N GLU A 155 -9.27 15.99 2.46
CA GLU A 155 -9.74 17.37 2.14
C GLU A 155 -8.60 18.23 1.58
N ASN A 156 -7.43 18.19 2.20
CA ASN A 156 -6.27 18.96 1.76
C ASN A 156 -5.72 18.41 0.43
N GLY A 157 -5.63 17.09 0.29
CA GLY A 157 -5.18 16.43 -0.94
C GLY A 157 -6.02 16.85 -2.14
N ALA A 158 -7.35 16.84 -2.01
CA ALA A 158 -8.25 17.27 -3.05
C ALA A 158 -8.05 18.75 -3.43
N LYS A 159 -7.96 19.66 -2.43
CA LYS A 159 -7.74 21.08 -2.68
C LYS A 159 -6.41 21.34 -3.39
N ILE A 160 -5.34 20.70 -2.94
CA ILE A 160 -4.00 20.85 -3.54
C ILE A 160 -3.97 20.25 -4.94
N ALA A 161 -4.59 19.08 -5.16
CA ALA A 161 -4.65 18.45 -6.47
C ALA A 161 -5.30 19.36 -7.51
N HIS A 162 -6.45 19.97 -7.18
CA HIS A 162 -7.15 20.89 -8.08
C HIS A 162 -6.35 22.19 -8.30
N PHE A 163 -5.74 22.73 -7.25
CA PHE A 163 -4.87 23.90 -7.38
C PHE A 163 -3.70 23.64 -8.34
N LEU A 164 -3.00 22.50 -8.17
CA LEU A 164 -1.88 22.13 -9.02
C LEU A 164 -2.32 21.84 -10.45
N GLN A 165 -3.47 21.22 -10.65
CA GLN A 165 -4.01 20.94 -11.99
C GLN A 165 -4.27 22.22 -12.79
N ALA A 166 -4.64 23.29 -12.12
CA ALA A 166 -4.89 24.60 -12.75
C ALA A 166 -3.62 25.48 -12.88
N HIS A 167 -2.50 25.07 -12.30
CA HIS A 167 -1.29 25.90 -12.23
C HIS A 167 -0.47 25.81 -13.53
N SER A 168 -0.12 26.95 -14.12
CA SER A 168 0.60 27.04 -15.40
C SER A 168 1.99 26.39 -15.44
N ALA A 169 2.67 26.24 -14.28
CA ALA A 169 3.96 25.58 -14.16
C ALA A 169 3.85 24.06 -13.89
N VAL A 170 2.65 23.48 -13.91
CA VAL A 170 2.43 22.05 -13.69
C VAL A 170 1.92 21.40 -14.98
N GLU A 171 2.66 20.41 -15.44
CA GLU A 171 2.31 19.64 -16.65
C GLU A 171 1.24 18.59 -16.36
N LYS A 172 1.39 17.86 -15.24
CA LYS A 172 0.51 16.75 -14.92
C LYS A 172 0.45 16.52 -13.41
N VAL A 173 -0.76 16.19 -12.92
CA VAL A 173 -0.99 15.78 -11.54
C VAL A 173 -1.49 14.33 -11.52
N TYR A 174 -0.89 13.53 -10.64
CA TYR A 174 -1.29 12.15 -10.38
C TYR A 174 -2.05 12.11 -9.05
N TRP A 175 -3.36 11.99 -9.11
CA TRP A 175 -4.24 11.86 -7.96
C TRP A 175 -5.47 11.03 -8.33
N PRO A 176 -5.84 10.00 -7.55
CA PRO A 176 -6.90 9.06 -7.94
C PRO A 176 -8.30 9.68 -8.00
N GLY A 177 -8.49 10.85 -7.40
CA GLY A 177 -9.77 11.57 -7.43
C GLY A 177 -10.12 12.19 -8.79
N PHE A 178 -9.15 12.34 -9.70
CA PHE A 178 -9.43 12.81 -11.04
C PHE A 178 -10.00 11.70 -11.94
N THR A 179 -11.06 12.00 -12.69
CA THR A 179 -11.64 11.06 -13.65
C THR A 179 -10.67 10.68 -14.78
N SER A 180 -9.66 11.50 -15.02
CA SER A 180 -8.56 11.21 -15.97
C SER A 180 -7.53 10.22 -15.44
N HIS A 181 -7.55 9.87 -14.15
CA HIS A 181 -6.67 8.85 -13.59
C HIS A 181 -7.07 7.47 -14.15
N SER A 182 -6.09 6.68 -14.61
CA SER A 182 -6.32 5.41 -15.33
C SER A 182 -7.24 4.44 -14.58
N ASN A 183 -7.12 4.37 -13.26
CA ASN A 183 -7.88 3.47 -12.40
C ASN A 183 -8.79 4.23 -11.41
N HIS A 184 -9.31 5.41 -11.80
CA HIS A 184 -10.26 6.20 -11.01
C HIS A 184 -11.49 5.37 -10.57
N LEU A 185 -12.07 4.59 -11.47
CA LEU A 185 -13.26 3.79 -11.16
C LEU A 185 -12.95 2.69 -10.13
N ILE A 186 -11.77 2.08 -10.20
CA ILE A 186 -11.32 1.10 -9.21
C ILE A 186 -11.13 1.79 -7.85
N ALA A 187 -10.47 2.95 -7.81
CA ALA A 187 -10.35 3.73 -6.58
C ALA A 187 -11.71 4.05 -5.96
N LYS A 188 -12.66 4.52 -6.76
CA LYS A 188 -14.02 4.83 -6.33
C LYS A 188 -14.78 3.63 -5.75
N GLN A 189 -14.50 2.42 -6.24
CA GLN A 189 -15.17 1.18 -5.79
C GLN A 189 -14.54 0.61 -4.51
N GLN A 190 -13.22 0.74 -4.34
CA GLN A 190 -12.51 0.08 -3.25
C GLN A 190 -12.05 0.99 -2.11
N MET A 191 -12.05 2.31 -2.31
CA MET A 191 -11.64 3.30 -1.33
C MET A 191 -12.80 4.19 -0.90
N LYS A 192 -12.81 4.62 0.36
CA LYS A 192 -13.80 5.58 0.89
C LYS A 192 -13.55 7.00 0.40
N ASP A 193 -12.30 7.35 0.11
CA ASP A 193 -11.84 8.63 -0.43
C ASP A 193 -10.48 8.42 -1.09
N TYR A 194 -9.98 9.41 -1.81
CA TYR A 194 -8.80 9.30 -2.68
C TYR A 194 -7.46 9.59 -1.99
N GLY A 195 -7.49 9.85 -0.68
CA GLY A 195 -6.30 10.05 0.15
C GLY A 195 -5.66 11.44 0.02
N GLY A 196 -4.65 11.65 0.86
CA GLY A 196 -3.89 12.90 0.93
C GLY A 196 -2.59 12.92 0.15
N MET A 197 -2.27 11.83 -0.56
CA MET A 197 -1.05 11.74 -1.36
C MET A 197 -1.34 12.02 -2.83
N LEU A 198 -0.48 12.82 -3.43
CA LEU A 198 -0.48 13.13 -4.85
C LEU A 198 0.96 13.31 -5.33
N SER A 199 1.19 13.23 -6.62
CA SER A 199 2.43 13.65 -7.23
C SER A 199 2.15 14.48 -8.49
N PHE A 200 3.12 15.24 -8.95
CA PHE A 200 2.97 16.07 -10.13
C PHE A 200 4.29 16.23 -10.89
N LEU A 201 4.18 16.52 -12.17
CA LEU A 201 5.28 16.93 -13.01
C LEU A 201 5.27 18.45 -13.15
N SER A 202 6.39 19.08 -12.79
CA SER A 202 6.59 20.52 -12.96
C SER A 202 7.30 20.81 -14.28
N LEU A 203 6.89 21.89 -14.94
CA LEU A 203 7.62 22.46 -16.09
C LEU A 203 8.86 23.23 -15.67
N ILE A 204 9.00 23.53 -14.40
CA ILE A 204 10.17 24.20 -13.83
C ILE A 204 11.10 23.10 -13.30
N HIS A 205 12.00 22.63 -14.16
CA HIS A 205 13.09 21.78 -13.72
C HIS A 205 14.31 22.64 -13.48
N ILE A 206 14.81 22.51 -12.29
CA ILE A 206 16.10 23.04 -11.87
C ILE A 206 17.17 22.02 -12.22
#